data_a9f4ba988d6714852a8cfdd91ab5a4ce
#
_entry.id   a9f4ba988d6714852a8cfdd91ab5a4ce
#
_cell.length_a   1.000
_cell.length_b   1.000
_cell.length_c   1.000
_cell.angle_alpha   90.00
_cell.angle_beta   90.00
_cell.angle_gamma   90.00
#
_symmetry.space_group_name_H-M   'P 1'
#
loop_
_entity.id
_entity.type
_entity.pdbx_description
1 polymer ?
#
loop_
_entity_poly.entity_id
_entity_poly.type
_entity_poly.pdbx_seq_one_letter_code
_entity_poly.pdbx_strand_id
1 'polypeptide(L)'
;MDKSLRNKKILISAGASGIGWATAKVCLSKGAVVYICDIEPKYLNKVKKHRLNNKKLFVYHCDASNEMDVNELFIKISKRTKKLDCLINNVGVAGPTGTIEKLSSKDWEKTLKINVISHFYFAKLAIPMLKTNKGGSIINMASGAGIMGFPLRSPYAASKWAIVGITKTLAMELGKFKIRVNAICPGTVKGDRMVRVIRDKSKFLKISKKSIEKEFISMASINSWIYEEDIGYICSFLISNDAKRISGQIIGVDGNATRLD
;
A
#
# COMPACT_ATOMS: atom_id res chain seq x y z
N MET A 1 -27.05 2.42 -0.32
CA MET A 1 -25.61 2.40 0.02
C MET A 1 -25.00 1.08 -0.45
N ASP A 2 -23.88 1.14 -1.18
CA ASP A 2 -23.12 -0.05 -1.60
C ASP A 2 -22.63 -0.82 -0.35
N LYS A 3 -22.99 -2.10 -0.25
CA LYS A 3 -22.61 -2.99 0.86
C LYS A 3 -21.76 -4.17 0.38
N SER A 4 -21.06 -4.01 -0.73
CA SER A 4 -20.27 -5.08 -1.38
C SER A 4 -19.21 -5.69 -0.47
N LEU A 5 -18.77 -4.97 0.58
CA LEU A 5 -17.79 -5.43 1.57
C LEU A 5 -18.43 -5.67 2.96
N ARG A 6 -19.73 -5.84 3.05
CA ARG A 6 -20.44 -6.01 4.33
C ARG A 6 -19.78 -7.10 5.18
N ASN A 7 -19.36 -6.72 6.39
CA ASN A 7 -18.72 -7.56 7.41
C ASN A 7 -17.39 -8.22 7.00
N LYS A 8 -16.82 -7.92 5.82
CA LYS A 8 -15.47 -8.36 5.47
C LYS A 8 -14.45 -7.71 6.41
N LYS A 9 -13.52 -8.51 6.90
CA LYS A 9 -12.47 -8.12 7.85
C LYS A 9 -11.19 -7.83 7.10
N ILE A 10 -10.78 -6.57 7.09
CA ILE A 10 -9.67 -6.06 6.28
C ILE A 10 -8.61 -5.48 7.19
N LEU A 11 -7.37 -5.94 7.04
CA LEU A 11 -6.20 -5.36 7.71
C LEU A 11 -5.43 -4.49 6.72
N ILE A 12 -5.13 -3.25 7.10
CA ILE A 12 -4.36 -2.28 6.28
C ILE A 12 -3.15 -1.80 7.08
N SER A 13 -1.96 -2.09 6.60
CA SER A 13 -0.71 -1.56 7.17
C SER A 13 -0.46 -0.11 6.70
N ALA A 14 0.13 0.74 7.56
CA ALA A 14 0.25 2.20 7.37
C ALA A 14 -1.11 2.83 6.96
N GLY A 15 -2.15 2.47 7.70
CA GLY A 15 -3.55 2.76 7.36
C GLY A 15 -4.09 4.07 7.93
N ALA A 16 -3.29 4.86 8.66
CA ALA A 16 -3.78 6.07 9.32
C ALA A 16 -3.60 7.37 8.50
N SER A 17 -2.97 7.29 7.33
CA SER A 17 -2.75 8.45 6.45
C SER A 17 -2.72 8.05 4.99
N GLY A 18 -2.80 9.04 4.09
CA GLY A 18 -2.60 8.86 2.65
C GLY A 18 -3.52 7.79 2.05
N ILE A 19 -2.97 7.05 1.11
CA ILE A 19 -3.65 5.94 0.41
C ILE A 19 -4.27 4.94 1.39
N GLY A 20 -3.55 4.59 2.47
CA GLY A 20 -4.04 3.64 3.47
C GLY A 20 -5.31 4.11 4.15
N TRP A 21 -5.36 5.38 4.56
CA TRP A 21 -6.54 5.95 5.21
C TRP A 21 -7.70 6.15 4.23
N ALA A 22 -7.43 6.62 3.01
CA ALA A 22 -8.46 6.73 1.98
C ALA A 22 -9.09 5.35 1.67
N THR A 23 -8.26 4.32 1.53
CA THR A 23 -8.71 2.93 1.35
C THR A 23 -9.55 2.45 2.54
N ALA A 24 -9.12 2.76 3.78
CA ALA A 24 -9.89 2.42 4.97
C ALA A 24 -11.28 3.06 4.96
N LYS A 25 -11.38 4.36 4.60
CA LYS A 25 -12.65 5.08 4.47
C LYS A 25 -13.57 4.43 3.43
N VAL A 26 -13.05 4.11 2.25
CA VAL A 26 -13.81 3.44 1.19
C VAL A 26 -14.31 2.07 1.65
N CYS A 27 -13.47 1.26 2.30
CA CYS A 27 -13.88 -0.05 2.80
C CYS A 27 -14.95 0.07 3.88
N LEU A 28 -14.84 1.02 4.80
CA LEU A 28 -15.82 1.28 5.86
C LEU A 28 -17.16 1.72 5.28
N SER A 29 -17.18 2.60 4.29
CA SER A 29 -18.41 3.06 3.63
C SER A 29 -19.16 1.93 2.93
N LYS A 30 -18.45 0.89 2.48
CA LYS A 30 -18.99 -0.35 1.89
C LYS A 30 -19.29 -1.44 2.92
N GLY A 31 -19.25 -1.11 4.22
CA GLY A 31 -19.71 -1.97 5.31
C GLY A 31 -18.67 -2.93 5.88
N ALA A 32 -17.41 -2.82 5.51
CA ALA A 32 -16.32 -3.63 6.05
C ALA A 32 -16.03 -3.36 7.54
N VAL A 33 -15.38 -4.31 8.19
CA VAL A 33 -14.69 -4.16 9.47
C VAL A 33 -13.21 -3.96 9.16
N VAL A 34 -12.67 -2.82 9.55
CA VAL A 34 -11.32 -2.41 9.15
C VAL A 34 -10.40 -2.33 10.36
N TYR A 35 -9.28 -3.02 10.26
CA TYR A 35 -8.16 -2.96 11.18
C TYR A 35 -7.05 -2.16 10.50
N ILE A 36 -6.57 -1.11 11.13
CA ILE A 36 -5.43 -0.34 10.63
C ILE A 36 -4.33 -0.29 11.65
N CYS A 37 -3.10 -0.25 11.20
CA CYS A 37 -1.95 0.11 12.03
C CYS A 37 -1.11 1.19 11.36
N ASP A 38 -0.39 1.95 12.18
CA ASP A 38 0.56 2.98 11.71
C ASP A 38 1.60 3.22 12.80
N ILE A 39 2.77 3.71 12.42
CA ILE A 39 3.83 4.08 13.35
C ILE A 39 3.65 5.51 13.88
N GLU A 40 2.95 6.40 13.15
CA GLU A 40 2.87 7.82 13.45
C GLU A 40 1.73 8.17 14.42
N PRO A 41 2.04 8.55 15.67
CA PRO A 41 1.02 8.85 16.68
C PRO A 41 0.04 9.96 16.27
N LYS A 42 0.52 10.98 15.55
CA LYS A 42 -0.32 12.10 15.09
C LYS A 42 -1.45 11.65 14.15
N TYR A 43 -1.16 10.70 13.24
CA TYR A 43 -2.16 10.14 12.34
C TYR A 43 -3.11 9.20 13.05
N LEU A 44 -2.58 8.36 13.95
CA LEU A 44 -3.40 7.47 14.79
C LEU A 44 -4.39 8.27 15.65
N ASN A 45 -3.96 9.38 16.26
CA ASN A 45 -4.83 10.23 17.08
C ASN A 45 -5.92 10.91 16.25
N LYS A 46 -5.61 11.34 15.02
CA LYS A 46 -6.60 11.89 14.07
C LYS A 46 -7.66 10.84 13.74
N VAL A 47 -7.25 9.62 13.44
CA VAL A 47 -8.15 8.53 13.04
C VAL A 47 -8.96 7.99 14.22
N LYS A 48 -8.42 8.01 15.44
CA LYS A 48 -9.17 7.63 16.65
C LYS A 48 -10.42 8.49 16.87
N LYS A 49 -10.40 9.75 16.47
CA LYS A 49 -11.60 10.62 16.49
C LYS A 49 -12.70 10.10 15.56
N HIS A 50 -12.36 9.57 14.40
CA HIS A 50 -13.31 8.92 13.49
C HIS A 50 -13.84 7.59 14.04
N ARG A 51 -13.04 6.87 14.85
CA ARG A 51 -13.46 5.63 15.50
C ARG A 51 -14.62 5.83 16.47
N LEU A 52 -14.68 6.96 17.18
CA LEU A 52 -15.76 7.25 18.13
C LEU A 52 -17.13 7.15 17.45
N ASN A 53 -17.20 7.44 16.15
CA ASN A 53 -18.41 7.38 15.34
C ASN A 53 -18.52 6.10 14.50
N ASN A 54 -17.55 5.16 14.58
CA ASN A 54 -17.55 3.95 13.76
C ASN A 54 -17.04 2.72 14.53
N LYS A 55 -17.98 1.89 15.00
CA LYS A 55 -17.69 0.66 15.75
C LYS A 55 -16.93 -0.42 14.94
N LYS A 56 -16.83 -0.26 13.62
CA LYS A 56 -16.16 -1.21 12.71
C LYS A 56 -14.71 -0.83 12.40
N LEU A 57 -14.16 0.24 12.98
CA LEU A 57 -12.78 0.66 12.80
C LEU A 57 -11.96 0.35 14.04
N PHE A 58 -10.85 -0.38 13.86
CA PHE A 58 -9.89 -0.73 14.91
C PHE A 58 -8.50 -0.16 14.57
N VAL A 59 -7.90 0.57 15.49
CA VAL A 59 -6.69 1.38 15.28
C VAL A 59 -5.61 0.92 16.24
N TYR A 60 -4.43 0.60 15.70
CA TYR A 60 -3.28 0.09 16.45
C TYR A 60 -2.01 0.89 16.13
N HIS A 61 -1.13 1.01 17.12
CA HIS A 61 0.25 1.43 16.87
C HIS A 61 1.08 0.20 16.50
N CYS A 62 1.94 0.31 15.48
CA CYS A 62 2.85 -0.75 15.06
C CYS A 62 3.91 -0.17 14.10
N ASP A 63 5.18 -0.43 14.38
CA ASP A 63 6.25 -0.30 13.39
C ASP A 63 6.25 -1.56 12.51
N ALA A 64 5.79 -1.42 11.30
CA ALA A 64 5.70 -2.53 10.35
C ALA A 64 7.08 -3.10 9.93
N SER A 65 8.17 -2.38 10.17
CA SER A 65 9.55 -2.83 9.91
C SER A 65 10.17 -3.62 11.08
N ASN A 66 9.44 -3.71 12.20
CA ASN A 66 9.83 -4.48 13.37
C ASN A 66 8.97 -5.75 13.49
N GLU A 67 9.59 -6.92 13.39
CA GLU A 67 8.88 -8.20 13.42
C GLU A 67 8.13 -8.42 14.75
N MET A 68 8.69 -8.00 15.88
CA MET A 68 8.05 -8.13 17.20
C MET A 68 6.78 -7.30 17.29
N ASP A 69 6.82 -6.04 16.82
CA ASP A 69 5.64 -5.17 16.80
C ASP A 69 4.52 -5.76 15.92
N VAL A 70 4.89 -6.36 14.77
CA VAL A 70 3.93 -7.01 13.88
C VAL A 70 3.32 -8.25 14.55
N ASN A 71 4.13 -9.08 15.23
CA ASN A 71 3.64 -10.21 15.98
C ASN A 71 2.64 -9.78 17.07
N GLU A 72 2.98 -8.76 17.86
CA GLU A 72 2.06 -8.21 18.88
C GLU A 72 0.75 -7.68 18.27
N LEU A 73 0.84 -6.98 17.12
CA LEU A 73 -0.34 -6.52 16.40
C LEU A 73 -1.27 -7.70 16.08
N PHE A 74 -0.73 -8.78 15.52
CA PHE A 74 -1.53 -9.95 15.15
C PHE A 74 -2.10 -10.67 16.38
N ILE A 75 -1.38 -10.70 17.50
CA ILE A 75 -1.92 -11.18 18.79
C ILE A 75 -3.14 -10.33 19.21
N LYS A 76 -3.03 -8.99 19.14
CA LYS A 76 -4.14 -8.08 19.49
C LYS A 76 -5.34 -8.26 18.53
N ILE A 77 -5.10 -8.47 17.24
CA ILE A 77 -6.16 -8.73 16.24
C ILE A 77 -6.80 -10.10 16.49
N SER A 78 -6.02 -11.13 16.80
CA SER A 78 -6.51 -12.50 17.02
C SER A 78 -7.45 -12.65 18.21
N LYS A 79 -7.35 -11.75 19.21
CA LYS A 79 -8.32 -11.63 20.32
C LYS A 79 -9.70 -11.17 19.86
N ARG A 80 -9.79 -10.53 18.68
CA ARG A 80 -11.07 -10.02 18.11
C ARG A 80 -11.59 -10.89 16.98
N THR A 81 -10.69 -11.49 16.21
CA THR A 81 -11.07 -12.36 15.10
C THR A 81 -9.97 -13.36 14.77
N LYS A 82 -10.38 -14.58 14.45
CA LYS A 82 -9.47 -15.63 13.93
C LYS A 82 -9.39 -15.66 12.40
N LYS A 83 -10.15 -14.82 11.72
CA LYS A 83 -10.30 -14.80 10.27
C LYS A 83 -10.05 -13.40 9.71
N LEU A 84 -9.40 -13.33 8.56
CA LEU A 84 -9.31 -12.15 7.72
C LEU A 84 -9.89 -12.45 6.34
N ASP A 85 -10.52 -11.48 5.71
CA ASP A 85 -10.94 -11.53 4.31
C ASP A 85 -9.91 -10.87 3.40
N CYS A 86 -9.16 -9.88 3.91
CA CYS A 86 -8.14 -9.20 3.14
C CYS A 86 -7.00 -8.65 3.99
N LEU A 87 -5.79 -8.75 3.45
CA LEU A 87 -4.61 -7.99 3.86
C LEU A 87 -4.29 -6.96 2.78
N ILE A 88 -4.14 -5.69 3.15
CA ILE A 88 -3.57 -4.65 2.29
C ILE A 88 -2.21 -4.24 2.84
N ASN A 89 -1.16 -4.68 2.19
CA ASN A 89 0.22 -4.29 2.45
C ASN A 89 0.49 -2.92 1.81
N ASN A 90 0.32 -1.86 2.58
CA ASN A 90 0.42 -0.48 2.09
C ASN A 90 1.65 0.27 2.64
N VAL A 91 2.40 -0.33 3.56
CA VAL A 91 3.64 0.28 4.08
C VAL A 91 4.62 0.60 2.97
N GLY A 92 5.25 1.77 3.07
CA GLY A 92 6.34 2.12 2.19
C GLY A 92 6.82 3.54 2.37
N VAL A 93 8.11 3.73 2.19
CA VAL A 93 8.79 5.02 2.19
C VAL A 93 9.35 5.30 0.80
N ALA A 94 9.52 6.58 0.50
CA ALA A 94 10.08 7.02 -0.76
C ALA A 94 11.57 6.66 -0.92
N GLY A 95 12.31 6.46 0.18
CA GLY A 95 13.76 6.34 0.17
C GLY A 95 14.48 7.65 -0.22
N PRO A 96 15.81 7.62 -0.29
CA PRO A 96 16.63 8.76 -0.69
C PRO A 96 16.48 9.09 -2.19
N THR A 97 16.86 10.31 -2.55
CA THR A 97 16.96 10.78 -3.94
C THR A 97 18.43 11.04 -4.25
N GLY A 98 18.96 10.41 -5.29
CA GLY A 98 20.33 10.57 -5.74
C GLY A 98 20.76 9.50 -6.74
N THR A 99 21.91 9.72 -7.39
CA THR A 99 22.56 8.71 -8.21
C THR A 99 23.11 7.59 -7.32
N ILE A 100 23.15 6.36 -7.82
CA ILE A 100 23.39 5.16 -7.01
C ILE A 100 24.73 5.22 -6.24
N GLU A 101 25.76 5.77 -6.84
CA GLU A 101 27.10 5.91 -6.24
C GLU A 101 27.15 6.93 -5.08
N LYS A 102 26.11 7.77 -4.92
CA LYS A 102 26.00 8.78 -3.85
C LYS A 102 25.06 8.36 -2.72
N LEU A 103 24.38 7.23 -2.86
CA LEU A 103 23.47 6.76 -1.82
C LEU A 103 24.22 5.99 -0.73
N SER A 104 23.82 6.20 0.53
CA SER A 104 24.38 5.41 1.62
C SER A 104 23.78 3.99 1.64
N SER A 105 24.61 2.98 1.94
CA SER A 105 24.13 1.59 2.14
C SER A 105 23.04 1.50 3.20
N LYS A 106 23.19 2.27 4.29
CA LYS A 106 22.22 2.35 5.38
C LYS A 106 20.81 2.79 4.90
N ASP A 107 20.75 3.81 4.04
CA ASP A 107 19.46 4.27 3.51
C ASP A 107 18.88 3.30 2.47
N TRP A 108 19.77 2.63 1.73
CA TRP A 108 19.38 1.57 0.79
C TRP A 108 18.73 0.40 1.53
N GLU A 109 19.41 -0.17 2.52
CA GLU A 109 18.93 -1.26 3.36
C GLU A 109 17.64 -0.89 4.12
N LYS A 110 17.60 0.31 4.72
CA LYS A 110 16.42 0.82 5.41
C LYS A 110 15.21 0.87 4.48
N THR A 111 15.41 1.31 3.21
CA THR A 111 14.32 1.37 2.23
C THR A 111 13.79 -0.02 1.91
N LEU A 112 14.67 -1.01 1.69
CA LEU A 112 14.26 -2.39 1.47
C LEU A 112 13.56 -2.99 2.69
N LYS A 113 14.12 -2.77 3.89
CA LYS A 113 13.52 -3.25 5.14
C LYS A 113 12.09 -2.76 5.30
N ILE A 114 11.85 -1.46 5.12
CA ILE A 114 10.52 -0.88 5.28
C ILE A 114 9.58 -1.30 4.14
N ASN A 115 10.04 -1.30 2.88
CA ASN A 115 9.17 -1.50 1.73
C ASN A 115 8.92 -2.97 1.37
N VAL A 116 9.84 -3.88 1.72
CA VAL A 116 9.79 -5.29 1.31
C VAL A 116 9.59 -6.21 2.50
N ILE A 117 10.48 -6.12 3.50
CA ILE A 117 10.46 -7.04 4.64
C ILE A 117 9.19 -6.86 5.47
N SER A 118 8.68 -5.63 5.60
CA SER A 118 7.38 -5.40 6.24
C SER A 118 6.23 -6.17 5.58
N HIS A 119 6.18 -6.19 4.24
CA HIS A 119 5.15 -6.95 3.51
C HIS A 119 5.24 -8.45 3.79
N PHE A 120 6.47 -8.97 3.91
CA PHE A 120 6.70 -10.37 4.30
C PHE A 120 6.17 -10.64 5.71
N TYR A 121 6.50 -9.83 6.72
CA TYR A 121 6.02 -10.02 8.10
C TYR A 121 4.51 -10.08 8.17
N PHE A 122 3.83 -9.12 7.53
CA PHE A 122 2.37 -9.10 7.49
C PHE A 122 1.77 -10.29 6.74
N ALA A 123 2.31 -10.65 5.59
CA ALA A 123 1.83 -11.80 4.81
C ALA A 123 1.99 -13.12 5.59
N LYS A 124 3.15 -13.34 6.21
CA LYS A 124 3.47 -14.51 7.04
C LYS A 124 2.38 -14.77 8.09
N LEU A 125 1.92 -13.73 8.77
CA LEU A 125 0.93 -13.84 9.84
C LEU A 125 -0.53 -13.77 9.36
N ALA A 126 -0.80 -13.09 8.26
CA ALA A 126 -2.15 -12.97 7.70
C ALA A 126 -2.59 -14.24 6.94
N ILE A 127 -1.68 -14.93 6.25
CA ILE A 127 -1.99 -16.11 5.45
C ILE A 127 -2.71 -17.19 6.25
N PRO A 128 -2.31 -17.58 7.47
CA PRO A 128 -3.07 -18.52 8.28
C PRO A 128 -4.51 -18.07 8.56
N MET A 129 -4.71 -16.78 8.82
CA MET A 129 -6.05 -16.21 9.07
C MET A 129 -6.92 -16.18 7.81
N LEU A 130 -6.34 -15.95 6.62
CA LEU A 130 -7.01 -16.04 5.33
C LEU A 130 -7.39 -17.49 5.00
N LYS A 131 -6.51 -18.46 5.27
CA LYS A 131 -6.80 -19.90 5.12
C LYS A 131 -7.95 -20.33 6.02
N THR A 132 -7.97 -19.88 7.28
CA THR A 132 -9.08 -20.14 8.22
C THR A 132 -10.41 -19.56 7.73
N ASN A 133 -10.37 -18.49 6.94
CA ASN A 133 -11.53 -17.91 6.26
C ASN A 133 -11.97 -18.69 4.99
N LYS A 134 -11.26 -19.75 4.61
CA LYS A 134 -11.46 -20.52 3.38
C LYS A 134 -11.31 -19.71 2.09
N GLY A 135 -10.43 -18.72 2.10
CA GLY A 135 -10.12 -17.84 1.00
C GLY A 135 -10.02 -16.36 1.40
N GLY A 136 -9.66 -15.53 0.45
CA GLY A 136 -9.51 -14.10 0.68
C GLY A 136 -8.67 -13.39 -0.38
N SER A 137 -8.10 -12.25 0.00
CA SER A 137 -7.31 -11.43 -0.91
C SER A 137 -6.10 -10.84 -0.19
N ILE A 138 -4.97 -10.77 -0.87
CA ILE A 138 -3.82 -9.95 -0.49
C ILE A 138 -3.64 -8.89 -1.57
N ILE A 139 -3.54 -7.62 -1.17
CA ILE A 139 -3.26 -6.51 -2.06
C ILE A 139 -1.95 -5.88 -1.63
N ASN A 140 -0.96 -5.92 -2.50
CA ASN A 140 0.35 -5.34 -2.26
C ASN A 140 0.46 -3.97 -2.94
N MET A 141 0.83 -2.93 -2.20
CA MET A 141 1.01 -1.60 -2.75
C MET A 141 2.42 -1.50 -3.37
N ALA A 142 2.49 -1.70 -4.68
CA ALA A 142 3.70 -1.46 -5.47
C ALA A 142 3.82 0.03 -5.87
N SER A 143 4.11 0.34 -7.12
CA SER A 143 4.24 1.68 -7.71
C SER A 143 4.48 1.54 -9.21
N GLY A 144 4.28 2.57 -10.00
CA GLY A 144 4.83 2.67 -11.35
C GLY A 144 6.34 2.37 -11.39
N ALA A 145 7.08 2.75 -10.36
CA ALA A 145 8.51 2.39 -10.20
C ALA A 145 8.78 0.88 -10.01
N GLY A 146 7.77 0.05 -9.88
CA GLY A 146 7.86 -1.41 -9.83
C GLY A 146 7.62 -2.10 -11.18
N ILE A 147 7.34 -1.33 -12.23
CA ILE A 147 7.11 -1.84 -13.61
C ILE A 147 7.90 -1.08 -14.66
N MET A 148 8.59 0.01 -14.26
CA MET A 148 9.46 0.79 -15.14
C MET A 148 10.69 1.28 -14.36
N GLY A 149 11.73 1.73 -15.08
CA GLY A 149 12.89 2.41 -14.50
C GLY A 149 12.50 3.72 -13.82
N PHE A 150 13.13 4.04 -12.69
CA PHE A 150 12.84 5.27 -11.94
C PHE A 150 14.14 5.97 -11.53
N PRO A 151 14.67 6.87 -12.36
CA PRO A 151 15.96 7.53 -12.13
C PRO A 151 16.03 8.23 -10.76
N LEU A 152 17.20 8.24 -10.16
CA LEU A 152 17.51 8.85 -8.86
C LEU A 152 16.82 8.17 -7.66
N ARG A 153 16.18 7.02 -7.85
CA ARG A 153 15.36 6.34 -6.85
C ARG A 153 15.59 4.83 -6.84
N SER A 154 16.84 4.41 -7.06
CA SER A 154 17.19 2.98 -7.20
C SER A 154 16.72 2.09 -6.04
N PRO A 155 16.86 2.43 -4.73
CA PRO A 155 16.37 1.56 -3.66
C PRO A 155 14.84 1.49 -3.64
N TYR A 156 14.16 2.58 -3.97
CA TYR A 156 12.70 2.58 -4.08
C TYR A 156 12.23 1.69 -5.24
N ALA A 157 12.81 1.88 -6.44
CA ALA A 157 12.48 1.07 -7.60
C ALA A 157 12.74 -0.43 -7.34
N ALA A 158 13.93 -0.78 -6.86
CA ALA A 158 14.27 -2.16 -6.49
C ALA A 158 13.26 -2.75 -5.49
N SER A 159 12.87 -2.00 -4.46
CA SER A 159 11.86 -2.45 -3.50
C SER A 159 10.50 -2.70 -4.14
N LYS A 160 10.09 -1.87 -5.11
CA LYS A 160 8.78 -2.00 -5.76
C LYS A 160 8.73 -3.11 -6.81
N TRP A 161 9.85 -3.38 -7.49
CA TRP A 161 10.02 -4.58 -8.32
C TRP A 161 9.99 -5.86 -7.46
N ALA A 162 10.61 -5.87 -6.27
CA ALA A 162 10.53 -7.01 -5.35
C ALA A 162 9.06 -7.30 -4.94
N ILE A 163 8.23 -6.28 -4.72
CA ILE A 163 6.80 -6.45 -4.43
C ILE A 163 6.04 -7.09 -5.60
N VAL A 164 6.39 -6.76 -6.83
CA VAL A 164 5.83 -7.40 -8.03
C VAL A 164 6.18 -8.91 -8.03
N GLY A 165 7.45 -9.25 -7.80
CA GLY A 165 7.90 -10.65 -7.72
C GLY A 165 7.18 -11.43 -6.63
N ILE A 166 7.10 -10.87 -5.40
CA ILE A 166 6.37 -11.48 -4.27
C ILE A 166 4.90 -11.68 -4.63
N THR A 167 4.26 -10.73 -5.29
CA THR A 167 2.85 -10.82 -5.70
C THR A 167 2.61 -12.00 -6.64
N LYS A 168 3.43 -12.15 -7.67
CA LYS A 168 3.33 -13.26 -8.63
C LYS A 168 3.52 -14.61 -7.95
N THR A 169 4.54 -14.72 -7.10
CA THR A 169 4.87 -15.96 -6.38
C THR A 169 3.75 -16.37 -5.43
N LEU A 170 3.30 -15.45 -4.57
CA LEU A 170 2.23 -15.74 -3.62
C LEU A 170 0.88 -16.03 -4.30
N ALA A 171 0.61 -15.46 -5.47
CA ALA A 171 -0.60 -15.79 -6.23
C ALA A 171 -0.62 -17.25 -6.66
N MET A 172 0.54 -17.81 -7.05
CA MET A 172 0.68 -19.22 -7.41
C MET A 172 0.58 -20.13 -6.17
N GLU A 173 1.32 -19.82 -5.09
CA GLU A 173 1.35 -20.63 -3.86
C GLU A 173 0.00 -20.70 -3.16
N LEU A 174 -0.77 -19.61 -3.19
CA LEU A 174 -1.98 -19.46 -2.38
C LEU A 174 -3.27 -19.73 -3.14
N GLY A 175 -3.21 -19.88 -4.47
CA GLY A 175 -4.37 -20.13 -5.33
C GLY A 175 -5.19 -21.35 -4.91
N LYS A 176 -4.53 -22.45 -4.53
CA LYS A 176 -5.18 -23.67 -4.02
C LYS A 176 -6.01 -23.44 -2.74
N PHE A 177 -5.72 -22.39 -1.98
CA PHE A 177 -6.48 -21.99 -0.79
C PHE A 177 -7.55 -20.93 -1.10
N LYS A 178 -7.80 -20.63 -2.38
CA LYS A 178 -8.72 -19.57 -2.83
C LYS A 178 -8.34 -18.17 -2.31
N ILE A 179 -7.03 -17.93 -2.07
CA ILE A 179 -6.49 -16.63 -1.72
C ILE A 179 -5.91 -16.00 -2.99
N ARG A 180 -6.45 -14.86 -3.37
CA ARG A 180 -5.99 -14.07 -4.52
C ARG A 180 -4.91 -13.09 -4.07
N VAL A 181 -3.90 -12.86 -4.87
CA VAL A 181 -2.83 -11.90 -4.58
C VAL A 181 -2.61 -11.01 -5.78
N ASN A 182 -2.77 -9.69 -5.60
CA ASN A 182 -2.58 -8.70 -6.67
C ASN A 182 -1.73 -7.54 -6.16
N ALA A 183 -1.03 -6.86 -7.07
CA ALA A 183 -0.36 -5.61 -6.78
C ALA A 183 -1.09 -4.44 -7.45
N ILE A 184 -1.13 -3.31 -6.76
CA ILE A 184 -1.54 -2.03 -7.33
C ILE A 184 -0.27 -1.20 -7.52
N CYS A 185 -0.16 -0.58 -8.70
CA CYS A 185 0.92 0.33 -9.09
C CYS A 185 0.35 1.75 -9.24
N PRO A 186 0.27 2.53 -8.12
CA PRO A 186 -0.14 3.91 -8.23
C PRO A 186 0.84 4.74 -9.06
N GLY A 187 0.31 5.66 -9.85
CA GLY A 187 1.08 6.72 -10.49
C GLY A 187 1.37 7.88 -9.53
N THR A 188 1.26 9.11 -10.04
CA THR A 188 1.52 10.33 -9.28
C THR A 188 0.32 10.68 -8.41
N VAL A 189 0.29 10.13 -7.18
CA VAL A 189 -0.80 10.36 -6.23
C VAL A 189 -0.59 11.68 -5.48
N LYS A 190 -1.59 12.57 -5.54
CA LYS A 190 -1.58 13.84 -4.82
C LYS A 190 -1.60 13.59 -3.31
N GLY A 191 -0.65 14.20 -2.57
CA GLY A 191 -0.58 14.07 -1.11
C GLY A 191 0.80 14.43 -0.55
N ASP A 192 0.93 14.39 0.77
CA ASP A 192 2.14 14.83 1.51
C ASP A 192 3.43 14.13 1.05
N ARG A 193 3.32 12.86 0.65
CA ARG A 193 4.47 12.10 0.13
C ARG A 193 4.99 12.72 -1.16
N MET A 194 4.10 13.03 -2.10
CA MET A 194 4.48 13.61 -3.39
C MET A 194 5.07 15.01 -3.24
N VAL A 195 4.53 15.81 -2.33
CA VAL A 195 5.11 17.13 -1.99
C VAL A 195 6.58 16.99 -1.55
N ARG A 196 6.90 15.99 -0.71
CA ARG A 196 8.29 15.73 -0.31
C ARG A 196 9.16 15.25 -1.48
N VAL A 197 8.66 14.34 -2.30
CA VAL A 197 9.37 13.82 -3.49
C VAL A 197 9.70 14.95 -4.47
N ILE A 198 8.73 15.82 -4.76
CA ILE A 198 8.92 16.99 -5.63
C ILE A 198 9.97 17.93 -5.05
N ARG A 199 9.88 18.23 -3.75
CA ARG A 199 10.85 19.08 -3.05
C ARG A 199 12.27 18.52 -3.15
N ASP A 200 12.43 17.22 -2.88
CA ASP A 200 13.76 16.60 -2.82
C ASP A 200 14.38 16.46 -4.22
N LYS A 201 13.57 16.13 -5.24
CA LYS A 201 14.00 16.14 -6.65
C LYS A 201 14.35 17.55 -7.14
N SER A 202 13.54 18.56 -6.79
CA SER A 202 13.78 19.97 -7.10
C SER A 202 15.11 20.46 -6.53
N LYS A 203 15.41 20.12 -5.27
CA LYS A 203 16.69 20.46 -4.63
C LYS A 203 17.87 19.79 -5.32
N PHE A 204 17.76 18.51 -5.63
CA PHE A 204 18.83 17.73 -6.24
C PHE A 204 19.16 18.23 -7.66
N LEU A 205 18.15 18.48 -8.47
CA LEU A 205 18.30 18.93 -9.87
C LEU A 205 18.46 20.43 -10.01
N LYS A 206 18.27 21.22 -8.93
CA LYS A 206 18.29 22.71 -8.94
C LYS A 206 17.28 23.33 -9.91
N ILE A 207 16.11 22.72 -10.07
CA ILE A 207 14.99 23.22 -10.89
C ILE A 207 13.75 23.45 -10.05
N SER A 208 12.83 24.27 -10.55
CA SER A 208 11.65 24.69 -9.78
C SER A 208 10.74 23.52 -9.41
N LYS A 209 10.09 23.59 -8.24
CA LYS A 209 9.08 22.59 -7.84
C LYS A 209 7.95 22.49 -8.86
N LYS A 210 7.53 23.63 -9.44
CA LYS A 210 6.47 23.71 -10.46
C LYS A 210 6.84 22.92 -11.72
N SER A 211 8.11 22.99 -12.16
CA SER A 211 8.59 22.22 -13.31
C SER A 211 8.58 20.72 -13.02
N ILE A 212 9.05 20.30 -11.82
CA ILE A 212 9.00 18.91 -11.41
C ILE A 212 7.56 18.41 -11.29
N GLU A 213 6.66 19.21 -10.76
CA GLU A 213 5.24 18.89 -10.66
C GLU A 213 4.62 18.68 -12.04
N LYS A 214 4.87 19.61 -12.98
CA LYS A 214 4.42 19.50 -14.36
C LYS A 214 4.96 18.24 -15.04
N GLU A 215 6.25 17.93 -14.85
CA GLU A 215 6.87 16.69 -15.36
C GLU A 215 6.12 15.45 -14.85
N PHE A 216 5.86 15.36 -13.54
CA PHE A 216 5.16 14.20 -12.96
C PHE A 216 3.73 14.03 -13.48
N ILE A 217 3.01 15.13 -13.70
CA ILE A 217 1.63 15.08 -14.23
C ILE A 217 1.64 14.69 -15.70
N SER A 218 2.55 15.26 -16.49
CA SER A 218 2.62 15.01 -17.94
C SER A 218 3.13 13.61 -18.32
N MET A 219 3.66 12.84 -17.35
CA MET A 219 4.04 11.43 -17.57
C MET A 219 2.83 10.52 -17.86
N ALA A 220 1.61 10.93 -17.52
CA ALA A 220 0.41 10.16 -17.70
C ALA A 220 -0.42 10.70 -18.88
N SER A 221 -0.94 9.80 -19.72
CA SER A 221 -1.82 10.15 -20.86
C SER A 221 -3.08 10.89 -20.40
N ILE A 222 -3.62 10.48 -19.22
CA ILE A 222 -4.66 11.23 -18.51
C ILE A 222 -4.02 12.36 -17.70
N ASN A 223 -3.45 13.31 -18.28
CA ASN A 223 -2.70 14.44 -17.73
C ASN A 223 -3.34 15.08 -16.48
N SER A 224 -3.42 14.32 -15.39
CA SER A 224 -4.06 14.70 -14.12
C SER A 224 -3.42 14.00 -12.93
N TRP A 225 -3.67 14.55 -11.73
CA TRP A 225 -3.35 13.87 -10.48
C TRP A 225 -4.20 12.60 -10.30
N ILE A 226 -3.57 11.56 -9.75
CA ILE A 226 -4.30 10.46 -9.12
C ILE A 226 -4.63 10.88 -7.68
N TYR A 227 -5.82 10.56 -7.20
CA TYR A 227 -6.21 10.81 -5.82
C TYR A 227 -6.13 9.55 -4.97
N GLU A 228 -5.96 9.72 -3.68
CA GLU A 228 -5.86 8.60 -2.74
C GLU A 228 -7.10 7.70 -2.76
N GLU A 229 -8.26 8.29 -3.02
CA GLU A 229 -9.54 7.60 -3.15
C GLU A 229 -9.62 6.68 -4.38
N ASP A 230 -8.97 7.03 -5.49
CA ASP A 230 -8.90 6.19 -6.71
C ASP A 230 -8.26 4.83 -6.37
N ILE A 231 -7.21 4.86 -5.54
CA ILE A 231 -6.58 3.64 -5.04
C ILE A 231 -7.50 2.89 -4.08
N GLY A 232 -8.26 3.60 -3.26
CA GLY A 232 -9.26 3.01 -2.36
C GLY A 232 -10.34 2.25 -3.12
N TYR A 233 -10.84 2.79 -4.22
CA TYR A 233 -11.87 2.17 -5.05
C TYR A 233 -11.39 0.89 -5.72
N ILE A 234 -10.21 0.87 -6.33
CA ILE A 234 -9.67 -0.35 -6.93
C ILE A 234 -9.36 -1.42 -5.86
N CYS A 235 -8.87 -1.02 -4.67
CA CYS A 235 -8.73 -1.94 -3.54
C CYS A 235 -10.07 -2.57 -3.19
N SER A 236 -11.13 -1.77 -3.06
CA SER A 236 -12.45 -2.26 -2.70
C SER A 236 -13.02 -3.24 -3.74
N PHE A 237 -12.80 -2.99 -5.02
CA PHE A 237 -13.15 -3.91 -6.11
C PHE A 237 -12.37 -5.22 -5.99
N LEU A 238 -11.06 -5.16 -5.82
CA LEU A 238 -10.22 -6.35 -5.69
C LEU A 238 -10.54 -7.20 -4.45
N ILE A 239 -11.13 -6.62 -3.39
CA ILE A 239 -11.59 -7.35 -2.20
C ILE A 239 -12.94 -8.01 -2.47
N SER A 240 -13.76 -7.43 -3.33
CA SER A 240 -15.12 -7.89 -3.59
C SER A 240 -15.18 -9.25 -4.31
N ASN A 241 -16.38 -9.81 -4.39
CA ASN A 241 -16.61 -11.05 -5.13
C ASN A 241 -16.55 -10.84 -6.66
N ASP A 242 -16.66 -9.61 -7.14
CA ASP A 242 -16.61 -9.29 -8.57
C ASP A 242 -15.20 -9.54 -9.13
N ALA A 243 -14.16 -9.45 -8.27
CA ALA A 243 -12.78 -9.75 -8.61
C ALA A 243 -12.37 -11.23 -8.36
N LYS A 244 -13.32 -12.17 -8.22
CA LYS A 244 -13.06 -13.57 -7.81
C LYS A 244 -12.12 -14.36 -8.74
N ARG A 245 -11.88 -13.89 -9.95
CA ARG A 245 -10.96 -14.50 -10.94
C ARG A 245 -9.70 -13.66 -11.19
N ILE A 246 -9.51 -12.56 -10.46
CA ILE A 246 -8.35 -11.68 -10.62
C ILE A 246 -7.31 -12.03 -9.56
N SER A 247 -6.21 -12.68 -9.97
CA SER A 247 -5.07 -13.04 -9.12
C SER A 247 -3.78 -12.99 -9.92
N GLY A 248 -2.66 -12.64 -9.28
CA GLY A 248 -1.35 -12.49 -9.91
C GLY A 248 -1.25 -11.25 -10.81
N GLN A 249 -2.19 -10.31 -10.75
CA GLN A 249 -2.19 -9.14 -11.61
C GLN A 249 -1.40 -7.99 -11.00
N ILE A 250 -0.77 -7.21 -11.87
CA ILE A 250 -0.04 -5.98 -11.57
C ILE A 250 -0.83 -4.86 -12.24
N ILE A 251 -1.57 -4.11 -11.44
CA ILE A 251 -2.61 -3.19 -11.92
C ILE A 251 -2.14 -1.76 -11.77
N GLY A 252 -1.93 -1.07 -12.90
CA GLY A 252 -1.68 0.37 -12.93
C GLY A 252 -2.93 1.15 -12.54
N VAL A 253 -2.75 2.14 -11.66
CA VAL A 253 -3.73 3.20 -11.38
C VAL A 253 -2.95 4.51 -11.49
N ASP A 254 -2.63 4.85 -12.72
CA ASP A 254 -1.58 5.82 -13.04
C ASP A 254 -1.93 6.76 -14.20
N GLY A 255 -3.14 6.62 -14.76
CA GLY A 255 -3.58 7.40 -15.91
C GLY A 255 -2.81 7.06 -17.20
N ASN A 256 -2.31 5.82 -17.30
CA ASN A 256 -1.41 5.37 -18.36
C ASN A 256 -0.10 6.19 -18.35
N ALA A 257 0.63 6.10 -17.22
CA ALA A 257 1.95 6.71 -17.08
C ALA A 257 2.97 5.94 -17.92
N THR A 258 3.18 6.42 -19.14
CA THR A 258 4.27 6.00 -20.01
C THR A 258 5.23 7.18 -20.19
N ARG A 259 6.54 6.93 -20.08
CA ARG A 259 7.50 7.94 -20.48
C ARG A 259 7.49 8.01 -22.01
N LEU A 260 6.89 9.07 -22.52
CA LEU A 260 7.18 9.55 -23.87
C LEU A 260 8.35 10.54 -23.68
N ASP A 261 9.52 10.17 -24.17
CA ASP A 261 10.66 11.09 -24.26
C ASP A 261 10.41 12.14 -25.31
#